data_0106ce96eef5dd31093923cce57e9ce4
#
_entry.id   0106ce96eef5dd31093923cce57e9ce4
#
_cell.length_a   1.000
_cell.length_b   1.000
_cell.length_c   1.000
_cell.angle_alpha   90.00
_cell.angle_beta   90.00
_cell.angle_gamma   90.00
#
_symmetry.space_group_name_H-M   'P 1'
#
loop_
_entity.id
_entity.type
_entity.pdbx_description
1 polymer ?
#
loop_
_entity_poly.entity_id
_entity_poly.type
_entity_poly.pdbx_seq_one_letter_code
_entity_poly.pdbx_strand_id
1 'polypeptide(L)'
;MYKLNNEFEINYNKEIIPKKLNPDLDKKLEKEVNFFLKWGYLIIDKALTDNQIVLLRKTFNKTFKKLKGKEHIDYNLFEYDKNFLFLLDNKPVIKRISAILGNCIQVHSASARLSSPGSKNQNWHRDGHWPVDPNGTPIGSIPGQINCGYYLDPLTEKNGPIAIVPGSQKALFKPPKKDFEFPDQKIIYAKPGQAIIFNGWIYHRGLGNKSKSNRRVCLICYQNSWMKSRETFEGPIISKIKKSGSSLQKLLLGSVNKW
;
A
#
# COMPACT_ATOMS: atom_id res chain seq x y z
N MET A 1 2.73 3.02 38.36
CA MET A 1 3.06 1.60 38.04
C MET A 1 1.81 0.76 38.28
N TYR A 2 1.25 0.18 37.24
CA TYR A 2 0.11 -0.72 37.33
C TYR A 2 0.64 -2.15 37.38
N LYS A 3 0.31 -2.88 38.45
CA LYS A 3 0.54 -4.33 38.50
C LYS A 3 -0.75 -5.03 38.14
N LEU A 4 -0.83 -5.67 37.00
CA LEU A 4 -1.99 -6.47 36.61
C LEU A 4 -2.03 -7.80 37.38
N ASN A 5 -0.88 -8.37 37.65
CA ASN A 5 -0.59 -9.50 38.55
C ASN A 5 0.91 -9.59 38.74
N ASN A 6 1.40 -10.60 39.46
CA ASN A 6 2.84 -10.78 39.69
C ASN A 6 3.65 -11.08 38.41
N GLU A 7 3.00 -11.27 37.27
CA GLU A 7 3.62 -11.65 35.99
C GLU A 7 3.77 -10.45 35.05
N PHE A 8 2.99 -9.35 35.26
CA PHE A 8 2.98 -8.19 34.38
C PHE A 8 3.25 -6.91 35.16
N GLU A 9 4.28 -6.21 34.78
CA GLU A 9 4.59 -4.89 35.23
C GLU A 9 4.54 -3.92 34.05
N ILE A 10 3.57 -3.00 34.07
CA ILE A 10 3.47 -1.95 33.05
C ILE A 10 4.27 -0.75 33.56
N ASN A 11 5.38 -0.48 32.91
CA ASN A 11 6.19 0.69 33.19
C ASN A 11 5.99 1.72 32.08
N TYR A 12 5.21 2.77 32.37
CA TYR A 12 4.90 3.83 31.40
C TYR A 12 6.11 4.65 30.96
N ASN A 13 7.22 4.57 31.65
CA ASN A 13 8.46 5.28 31.32
C ASN A 13 9.41 4.46 30.43
N LYS A 14 9.09 3.21 30.21
CA LYS A 14 9.78 2.36 29.23
C LYS A 14 8.81 2.00 28.13
N GLU A 15 9.22 2.20 26.90
CA GLU A 15 8.47 1.68 25.78
C GLU A 15 8.18 0.20 26.06
N ILE A 16 6.89 -0.18 26.08
CA ILE A 16 6.47 -1.58 26.12
C ILE A 16 6.72 -2.14 24.73
N ILE A 17 7.97 -2.13 24.35
CA ILE A 17 8.44 -2.86 23.20
C ILE A 17 8.94 -4.18 23.77
N PRO A 18 8.25 -5.29 23.53
CA PRO A 18 8.85 -6.60 23.82
C PRO A 18 10.23 -6.59 23.19
N LYS A 19 11.27 -6.96 23.91
CA LYS A 19 12.65 -7.03 23.43
C LYS A 19 12.79 -7.82 22.12
N LYS A 20 11.73 -8.56 21.72
CA LYS A 20 11.55 -9.21 20.43
C LYS A 20 10.09 -9.11 20.02
N LEU A 21 9.72 -8.09 19.26
CA LEU A 21 8.40 -7.96 18.63
C LEU A 21 8.08 -9.14 17.68
N ASN A 22 9.10 -9.71 17.10
CA ASN A 22 9.04 -10.96 16.36
C ASN A 22 10.46 -11.52 16.30
N PRO A 23 10.74 -12.71 16.86
CA PRO A 23 12.07 -13.32 16.82
C PRO A 23 12.59 -13.55 15.39
N ASP A 24 11.72 -13.56 14.39
CA ASP A 24 12.04 -13.78 12.98
C ASP A 24 12.35 -12.49 12.20
N LEU A 25 12.25 -11.32 12.83
CA LEU A 25 12.65 -10.07 12.19
C LEU A 25 14.17 -9.96 12.15
N ASP A 26 14.73 -10.08 10.96
CA ASP A 26 16.12 -9.70 10.75
C ASP A 26 16.31 -8.18 10.99
N LYS A 27 17.54 -7.77 11.36
CA LYS A 27 17.87 -6.37 11.70
C LYS A 27 17.52 -5.38 10.56
N LYS A 28 17.52 -5.84 9.32
CA LYS A 28 17.15 -5.01 8.17
C LYS A 28 15.66 -4.77 8.14
N LEU A 29 14.87 -5.82 8.29
CA LEU A 29 13.41 -5.73 8.29
C LEU A 29 12.92 -4.90 9.48
N GLU A 30 13.52 -5.05 10.65
CA GLU A 30 13.22 -4.22 11.82
C GLU A 30 13.44 -2.73 11.54
N LYS A 31 14.57 -2.35 10.93
CA LYS A 31 14.83 -0.96 10.52
C LYS A 31 13.81 -0.47 9.50
N GLU A 32 13.43 -1.29 8.54
CA GLU A 32 12.43 -0.95 7.52
C GLU A 32 11.04 -0.74 8.15
N VAL A 33 10.63 -1.60 9.10
CA VAL A 33 9.36 -1.47 9.84
C VAL A 33 9.37 -0.20 10.70
N ASN A 34 10.43 0.05 11.46
CA ASN A 34 10.56 1.25 12.28
C ASN A 34 10.54 2.53 11.43
N PHE A 35 11.20 2.51 10.28
CA PHE A 35 11.13 3.61 9.31
C PHE A 35 9.71 3.84 8.83
N PHE A 36 9.00 2.77 8.44
CA PHE A 36 7.61 2.86 7.98
C PHE A 36 6.67 3.39 9.07
N LEU A 37 6.76 2.88 10.29
CA LEU A 37 5.93 3.33 11.41
C LEU A 37 6.17 4.82 11.75
N LYS A 38 7.42 5.27 11.64
CA LYS A 38 7.78 6.67 11.86
C LYS A 38 7.30 7.58 10.71
N TRP A 39 7.62 7.23 9.48
CA TRP A 39 7.48 8.11 8.33
C TRP A 39 6.27 7.81 7.43
N GLY A 40 5.62 6.66 7.61
CA GLY A 40 4.41 6.28 6.90
C GLY A 40 4.62 5.74 5.48
N TYR A 41 5.84 5.49 5.04
CA TYR A 41 6.13 4.91 3.73
C TYR A 41 7.44 4.12 3.73
N LEU A 42 7.60 3.26 2.73
CA LEU A 42 8.85 2.54 2.47
C LEU A 42 8.99 2.24 0.98
N ILE A 43 10.20 2.33 0.45
CA ILE A 43 10.54 1.90 -0.90
C ILE A 43 11.19 0.52 -0.80
N ILE A 44 10.61 -0.46 -1.49
CA ILE A 44 11.08 -1.84 -1.52
C ILE A 44 11.81 -2.08 -2.82
N ASP A 45 13.12 -2.28 -2.73
CA ASP A 45 13.93 -2.62 -3.88
C ASP A 45 13.68 -4.06 -4.34
N LYS A 46 13.84 -4.29 -5.64
CA LYS A 46 13.73 -5.63 -6.25
C LYS A 46 12.43 -6.36 -5.87
N ALA A 47 11.33 -5.60 -5.75
CA ALA A 47 10.00 -6.18 -5.55
C ALA A 47 9.54 -6.98 -6.78
N LEU A 48 9.97 -6.57 -7.97
CA LEU A 48 9.73 -7.27 -9.23
C LEU A 48 11.04 -7.51 -9.96
N THR A 49 11.14 -8.64 -10.66
CA THR A 49 12.22 -8.93 -11.61
C THR A 49 11.97 -8.23 -12.95
N ASP A 50 12.99 -8.07 -13.77
CA ASP A 50 12.86 -7.45 -15.11
C ASP A 50 11.86 -8.22 -16.00
N ASN A 51 11.87 -9.54 -15.96
CA ASN A 51 10.91 -10.37 -16.69
C ASN A 51 9.46 -10.13 -16.23
N GLN A 52 9.24 -9.96 -14.92
CA GLN A 52 7.92 -9.64 -14.38
C GLN A 52 7.47 -8.24 -14.81
N ILE A 53 8.36 -7.26 -14.86
CA ILE A 53 8.05 -5.91 -15.34
C ILE A 53 7.64 -5.94 -16.81
N VAL A 54 8.40 -6.65 -17.66
CA VAL A 54 8.08 -6.80 -19.08
C VAL A 54 6.72 -7.48 -19.26
N LEU A 55 6.48 -8.56 -18.52
CA LEU A 55 5.21 -9.29 -18.55
C LEU A 55 4.04 -8.39 -18.13
N LEU A 56 4.18 -7.68 -17.01
CA LEU A 56 3.15 -6.77 -16.52
C LEU A 56 2.84 -5.64 -17.49
N ARG A 57 3.86 -5.02 -18.10
CA ARG A 57 3.66 -3.98 -19.12
C ARG A 57 2.87 -4.50 -20.32
N LYS A 58 3.26 -5.68 -20.83
CA LYS A 58 2.56 -6.34 -21.94
C LYS A 58 1.11 -6.64 -21.58
N THR A 59 0.89 -7.24 -20.41
CA THR A 59 -0.44 -7.59 -19.92
C THR A 59 -1.27 -6.34 -19.69
N PHE A 60 -0.74 -5.31 -19.02
CA PHE A 60 -1.42 -4.04 -18.78
C PHE A 60 -1.87 -3.38 -20.09
N ASN A 61 -0.97 -3.27 -21.08
CA ASN A 61 -1.29 -2.68 -22.36
C ASN A 61 -2.36 -3.47 -23.15
N LYS A 62 -2.33 -4.80 -23.08
CA LYS A 62 -3.34 -5.67 -23.70
C LYS A 62 -4.69 -5.49 -23.05
N THR A 63 -4.73 -5.57 -21.71
CA THR A 63 -5.97 -5.57 -20.92
C THR A 63 -6.64 -4.21 -20.95
N PHE A 64 -5.87 -3.16 -20.79
CA PHE A 64 -6.38 -1.79 -20.64
C PHE A 64 -6.21 -0.95 -21.91
N LYS A 65 -6.16 -1.59 -23.09
CA LYS A 65 -6.00 -0.92 -24.40
C LYS A 65 -7.09 0.12 -24.70
N LYS A 66 -8.30 -0.10 -24.19
CA LYS A 66 -9.46 0.76 -24.44
C LYS A 66 -9.64 1.88 -23.42
N LEU A 67 -8.76 2.00 -22.43
CA LEU A 67 -8.85 3.05 -21.43
C LEU A 67 -8.67 4.42 -22.10
N LYS A 68 -9.69 5.26 -21.98
CA LYS A 68 -9.69 6.62 -22.49
C LYS A 68 -9.73 7.61 -21.33
N GLY A 69 -9.13 8.76 -21.53
CA GLY A 69 -9.09 9.82 -20.51
C GLY A 69 -7.69 10.06 -19.98
N LYS A 70 -7.55 11.16 -19.22
CA LYS A 70 -6.25 11.60 -18.69
C LYS A 70 -5.83 10.81 -17.45
N GLU A 71 -6.76 10.40 -16.62
CA GLU A 71 -6.56 9.52 -15.50
C GLU A 71 -7.61 8.41 -15.51
N HIS A 72 -7.16 7.20 -15.28
CA HIS A 72 -8.03 6.04 -15.26
C HIS A 72 -7.67 5.12 -14.10
N ILE A 73 -8.71 4.66 -13.41
CA ILE A 73 -8.62 3.68 -12.32
C ILE A 73 -9.60 2.56 -12.63
N ASP A 74 -9.11 1.34 -12.65
CA ASP A 74 -9.94 0.17 -12.81
C ASP A 74 -9.65 -0.84 -11.70
N TYR A 75 -10.71 -1.29 -11.03
CA TYR A 75 -10.63 -2.21 -9.89
C TYR A 75 -10.74 -3.67 -10.34
N ASN A 76 -10.67 -4.61 -9.39
CA ASN A 76 -10.66 -6.05 -9.64
C ASN A 76 -9.49 -6.51 -10.52
N LEU A 77 -8.32 -5.92 -10.33
CA LEU A 77 -7.11 -6.17 -11.14
C LEU A 77 -6.84 -7.65 -11.39
N PHE A 78 -7.01 -8.48 -10.36
CA PHE A 78 -6.68 -9.91 -10.43
C PHE A 78 -7.62 -10.72 -11.32
N GLU A 79 -8.82 -10.19 -11.64
CA GLU A 79 -9.78 -10.87 -12.49
C GLU A 79 -9.57 -10.59 -13.99
N TYR A 80 -8.80 -9.58 -14.32
CA TYR A 80 -8.54 -9.22 -15.72
C TYR A 80 -7.57 -10.17 -16.43
N ASP A 81 -6.52 -10.61 -15.76
CA ASP A 81 -5.54 -11.54 -16.33
C ASP A 81 -4.75 -12.23 -15.20
N LYS A 82 -4.52 -13.55 -15.35
CA LYS A 82 -3.74 -14.35 -14.41
C LYS A 82 -2.31 -13.83 -14.17
N ASN A 83 -1.76 -13.08 -15.12
CA ASN A 83 -0.44 -12.48 -14.98
C ASN A 83 -0.36 -11.38 -13.92
N PHE A 84 -1.48 -10.92 -13.36
CA PHE A 84 -1.46 -10.01 -12.20
C PHE A 84 -1.43 -10.75 -10.86
N LEU A 85 -1.71 -12.06 -10.83
CA LEU A 85 -1.85 -12.81 -9.59
C LEU A 85 -0.59 -12.89 -8.74
N PHE A 86 0.61 -12.84 -9.34
CA PHE A 86 1.84 -12.86 -8.55
C PHE A 86 2.07 -11.56 -7.74
N LEU A 87 1.29 -10.52 -8.01
CA LEU A 87 1.28 -9.30 -7.19
C LEU A 87 0.49 -9.50 -5.89
N LEU A 88 -0.45 -10.46 -5.85
CA LEU A 88 -1.29 -10.76 -4.69
C LEU A 88 -0.44 -11.12 -3.46
N ASP A 89 0.50 -12.03 -3.64
CA ASP A 89 1.36 -12.58 -2.59
C ASP A 89 2.86 -12.35 -2.86
N ASN A 90 3.19 -11.21 -3.47
CA ASN A 90 4.56 -10.82 -3.76
C ASN A 90 5.43 -10.89 -2.49
N LYS A 91 6.34 -11.86 -2.44
CA LYS A 91 7.12 -12.18 -1.23
C LYS A 91 7.85 -10.98 -0.61
N PRO A 92 8.61 -10.15 -1.37
CA PRO A 92 9.24 -8.95 -0.83
C PRO A 92 8.27 -7.98 -0.17
N VAL A 93 7.08 -7.81 -0.72
CA VAL A 93 6.05 -6.90 -0.21
C VAL A 93 5.34 -7.52 0.99
N ILE A 94 4.84 -8.76 0.85
CA ILE A 94 4.11 -9.44 1.94
C ILE A 94 4.96 -9.57 3.20
N LYS A 95 6.27 -9.83 3.08
CA LYS A 95 7.19 -9.87 4.23
C LYS A 95 7.11 -8.58 5.07
N ARG A 96 7.02 -7.40 4.44
CA ARG A 96 6.90 -6.10 5.11
C ARG A 96 5.50 -5.84 5.61
N ILE A 97 4.49 -6.14 4.80
CA ILE A 97 3.08 -5.97 5.20
C ILE A 97 2.77 -6.80 6.45
N SER A 98 3.15 -8.08 6.46
CA SER A 98 2.96 -8.95 7.63
C SER A 98 3.76 -8.49 8.85
N ALA A 99 4.97 -7.96 8.67
CA ALA A 99 5.75 -7.41 9.77
C ALA A 99 5.13 -6.16 10.39
N ILE A 100 4.33 -5.41 9.62
CA ILE A 100 3.68 -4.17 10.07
C ILE A 100 2.26 -4.44 10.60
N LEU A 101 1.45 -5.22 9.87
CA LEU A 101 0.04 -5.46 10.19
C LEU A 101 -0.21 -6.76 10.97
N GLY A 102 0.80 -7.62 11.08
CA GLY A 102 0.63 -8.99 11.58
C GLY A 102 0.25 -9.97 10.47
N ASN A 103 -0.05 -11.21 10.85
CA ASN A 103 -0.29 -12.31 9.91
C ASN A 103 -1.77 -12.43 9.48
N CYS A 104 -2.69 -11.68 10.14
CA CYS A 104 -4.11 -11.69 9.84
C CYS A 104 -4.46 -10.57 8.86
N ILE A 105 -4.01 -10.70 7.62
CA ILE A 105 -4.13 -9.68 6.57
C ILE A 105 -4.95 -10.17 5.39
N GLN A 106 -5.59 -9.24 4.71
CA GLN A 106 -6.28 -9.47 3.44
C GLN A 106 -6.11 -8.29 2.49
N VAL A 107 -6.43 -8.49 1.24
CA VAL A 107 -6.48 -7.40 0.25
C VAL A 107 -7.79 -6.63 0.43
N HIS A 108 -7.69 -5.31 0.53
CA HIS A 108 -8.82 -4.38 0.53
C HIS A 108 -9.29 -4.10 -0.89
N SER A 109 -8.34 -3.80 -1.78
CA SER A 109 -8.59 -3.52 -3.19
C SER A 109 -7.34 -3.76 -4.04
N ALA A 110 -7.55 -4.05 -5.31
CA ALA A 110 -6.50 -4.17 -6.30
C ALA A 110 -6.92 -3.45 -7.59
N SER A 111 -6.14 -2.46 -8.03
CA SER A 111 -6.49 -1.63 -9.17
C SER A 111 -5.34 -1.42 -10.14
N ALA A 112 -5.69 -1.30 -11.44
CA ALA A 112 -4.84 -0.71 -12.45
C ALA A 112 -5.05 0.80 -12.49
N ARG A 113 -3.96 1.56 -12.54
CA ARG A 113 -4.02 3.02 -12.69
C ARG A 113 -3.18 3.47 -13.86
N LEU A 114 -3.77 4.30 -14.70
CA LEU A 114 -3.14 4.89 -15.87
C LEU A 114 -3.19 6.41 -15.76
N SER A 115 -2.04 7.07 -15.80
CA SER A 115 -1.96 8.52 -15.95
C SER A 115 -1.40 8.84 -17.33
N SER A 116 -2.25 9.39 -18.17
CA SER A 116 -1.92 9.78 -19.55
C SER A 116 -1.32 11.19 -19.60
N PRO A 117 -0.63 11.54 -20.69
CA PRO A 117 -0.14 12.90 -20.92
C PRO A 117 -1.22 13.97 -20.68
N GLY A 118 -0.88 15.01 -19.93
CA GLY A 118 -1.80 16.10 -19.59
C GLY A 118 -2.74 15.82 -18.42
N SER A 119 -2.57 14.69 -17.67
CA SER A 119 -3.25 14.52 -16.39
C SER A 119 -2.79 15.59 -15.38
N LYS A 120 -3.70 15.96 -14.49
CA LYS A 120 -3.46 17.00 -13.47
C LYS A 120 -2.99 16.39 -12.14
N ASN A 121 -2.47 17.22 -11.25
CA ASN A 121 -2.21 16.81 -9.88
C ASN A 121 -3.54 16.38 -9.21
N GLN A 122 -3.48 15.27 -8.46
CA GLN A 122 -4.54 14.94 -7.52
C GLN A 122 -4.54 15.93 -6.36
N ASN A 123 -5.68 16.07 -5.71
CA ASN A 123 -5.73 16.74 -4.42
C ASN A 123 -4.95 15.94 -3.38
N TRP A 124 -4.40 16.61 -2.38
CA TRP A 124 -3.92 15.94 -1.18
C TRP A 124 -5.05 15.17 -0.53
N HIS A 125 -4.84 13.90 -0.24
CA HIS A 125 -5.85 13.03 0.38
C HIS A 125 -5.21 11.95 1.24
N ARG A 126 -6.05 11.27 1.97
CA ARG A 126 -5.82 10.04 2.71
C ARG A 126 -6.79 9.00 2.18
N ASP A 127 -6.38 7.74 2.09
CA ASP A 127 -7.24 6.68 1.56
C ASP A 127 -8.18 6.07 2.61
N GLY A 128 -7.85 6.19 3.87
CA GLY A 128 -8.65 5.64 4.96
C GLY A 128 -9.64 6.64 5.55
N HIS A 129 -10.87 6.22 5.77
CA HIS A 129 -11.88 6.93 6.57
C HIS A 129 -11.89 6.37 7.97
N TRP A 130 -10.95 6.76 8.79
CA TRP A 130 -10.95 6.38 10.19
C TRP A 130 -11.75 7.39 11.00
N PRO A 131 -12.58 6.92 11.95
CA PRO A 131 -13.17 7.84 12.90
C PRO A 131 -12.04 8.55 13.64
N VAL A 132 -12.02 9.86 13.57
CA VAL A 132 -11.19 10.69 14.43
C VAL A 132 -11.92 10.77 15.74
N ASP A 133 -11.23 10.48 16.85
CA ASP A 133 -11.75 10.82 18.18
C ASP A 133 -12.25 12.27 18.14
N PRO A 134 -13.48 12.58 18.64
CA PRO A 134 -13.98 13.94 18.69
C PRO A 134 -13.03 14.94 19.35
N ASN A 135 -12.15 14.48 20.23
CA ASN A 135 -11.09 15.28 20.85
C ASN A 135 -9.85 15.44 19.98
N GLY A 136 -9.85 14.89 18.76
CA GLY A 136 -8.76 15.03 17.80
C GLY A 136 -7.59 14.08 18.02
N THR A 137 -7.70 13.08 18.86
CA THR A 137 -6.62 12.11 19.11
C THR A 137 -6.48 11.17 17.91
N PRO A 138 -5.29 11.01 17.33
CA PRO A 138 -5.08 10.03 16.26
C PRO A 138 -5.31 8.63 16.80
N ILE A 139 -6.19 7.88 16.15
CA ILE A 139 -6.39 6.48 16.50
C ILE A 139 -5.22 5.67 15.95
N GLY A 140 -4.29 5.36 16.84
CA GLY A 140 -3.31 4.31 16.68
C GLY A 140 -2.14 4.61 15.75
N SER A 141 -0.98 4.22 16.19
CA SER A 141 0.25 4.21 15.39
C SER A 141 0.31 3.05 14.39
N ILE A 142 -0.60 2.08 14.51
CA ILE A 142 -0.67 0.91 13.61
C ILE A 142 -1.59 1.26 12.44
N PRO A 143 -1.09 1.18 11.21
CA PRO A 143 -1.92 1.45 10.05
C PRO A 143 -3.01 0.38 9.91
N GLY A 144 -4.26 0.80 9.64
CA GLY A 144 -5.31 -0.16 9.29
C GLY A 144 -5.20 -0.62 7.84
N GLN A 145 -4.66 0.23 6.98
CA GLN A 145 -4.48 -0.02 5.55
C GLN A 145 -3.09 0.40 5.09
N ILE A 146 -2.49 -0.43 4.24
CA ILE A 146 -1.21 -0.14 3.57
C ILE A 146 -1.40 -0.31 2.06
N ASN A 147 -1.18 0.75 1.33
CA ASN A 147 -1.14 0.73 -0.12
C ASN A 147 0.23 0.29 -0.62
N CYS A 148 0.24 -0.48 -1.69
CA CYS A 148 1.43 -0.92 -2.39
C CYS A 148 1.33 -0.59 -3.87
N GLY A 149 2.10 0.38 -4.33
CA GLY A 149 2.19 0.74 -5.75
C GLY A 149 3.36 0.05 -6.44
N TYR A 150 3.06 -0.75 -7.46
CA TYR A 150 4.04 -1.32 -8.40
C TYR A 150 4.08 -0.45 -9.64
N TYR A 151 5.08 0.42 -9.73
CA TYR A 151 5.26 1.31 -10.88
C TYR A 151 5.93 0.56 -12.02
N LEU A 152 5.20 0.43 -13.12
CA LEU A 152 5.71 -0.29 -14.29
C LEU A 152 6.62 0.57 -15.16
N ASP A 153 6.56 1.89 -14.99
CA ASP A 153 7.39 2.86 -15.70
C ASP A 153 8.28 3.61 -14.69
N PRO A 154 9.50 4.02 -15.08
CA PRO A 154 10.34 4.81 -14.19
C PRO A 154 9.63 6.14 -13.87
N LEU A 155 9.56 6.50 -12.60
CA LEU A 155 9.02 7.80 -12.20
C LEU A 155 10.05 8.89 -12.39
N THR A 156 9.61 9.98 -13.02
CA THR A 156 10.39 11.18 -13.29
C THR A 156 9.61 12.42 -12.87
N GLU A 157 10.25 13.56 -12.86
CA GLU A 157 9.57 14.84 -12.57
C GLU A 157 8.38 15.13 -13.50
N LYS A 158 8.41 14.57 -14.73
CA LYS A 158 7.45 14.90 -15.77
C LYS A 158 6.30 13.89 -15.89
N ASN A 159 6.45 12.65 -15.44
CA ASN A 159 5.46 11.61 -15.74
C ASN A 159 4.50 11.28 -14.59
N GLY A 160 4.35 12.17 -13.63
CA GLY A 160 3.37 12.01 -12.56
C GLY A 160 3.85 11.09 -11.43
N PRO A 161 4.94 11.44 -10.75
CA PRO A 161 5.40 10.71 -9.57
C PRO A 161 4.41 10.87 -8.41
N ILE A 162 4.58 10.08 -7.36
CA ILE A 162 3.83 10.24 -6.12
C ILE A 162 4.53 11.25 -5.21
N ALA A 163 3.76 12.17 -4.66
CA ALA A 163 4.19 13.04 -3.57
C ALA A 163 3.53 12.59 -2.26
N ILE A 164 4.28 12.57 -1.19
CA ILE A 164 3.84 12.22 0.15
C ILE A 164 4.35 13.25 1.16
N VAL A 165 3.66 13.36 2.30
CA VAL A 165 4.13 14.15 3.45
C VAL A 165 4.55 13.19 4.56
N PRO A 166 5.86 12.91 4.73
CA PRO A 166 6.34 11.93 5.70
C PRO A 166 5.88 12.26 7.13
N GLY A 167 5.39 11.26 7.87
CA GLY A 167 4.92 11.44 9.25
C GLY A 167 3.50 11.97 9.38
N SER A 168 2.87 12.41 8.28
CA SER A 168 1.53 13.01 8.31
C SER A 168 0.39 12.04 8.63
N GLN A 169 0.65 10.74 8.65
CA GLN A 169 -0.33 9.76 9.13
C GLN A 169 -0.71 9.99 10.61
N LYS A 170 0.10 10.74 11.35
CA LYS A 170 -0.13 11.13 12.75
C LYS A 170 -0.74 12.52 12.88
N ALA A 171 -0.94 13.25 11.79
CA ALA A 171 -1.42 14.61 11.81
C ALA A 171 -2.95 14.67 11.92
N LEU A 172 -3.46 15.66 12.65
CA LEU A 172 -4.88 15.86 12.92
C LEU A 172 -5.53 16.88 11.99
N PHE A 173 -4.75 17.65 11.25
CA PHE A 173 -5.29 18.69 10.37
C PHE A 173 -5.97 18.10 9.13
N LYS A 174 -6.93 18.84 8.59
CA LYS A 174 -7.61 18.51 7.34
C LYS A 174 -6.68 18.70 6.13
N PRO A 175 -6.93 17.99 5.00
CA PRO A 175 -6.18 18.24 3.78
C PRO A 175 -6.23 19.72 3.42
N PRO A 176 -5.10 20.32 3.03
CA PRO A 176 -5.09 21.70 2.58
C PRO A 176 -5.77 21.84 1.22
N LYS A 177 -5.97 23.08 0.79
CA LYS A 177 -6.50 23.40 -0.53
C LYS A 177 -5.68 22.73 -1.65
N LYS A 178 -6.33 22.56 -2.80
CA LYS A 178 -5.84 21.76 -3.94
C LYS A 178 -4.40 22.04 -4.37
N ASP A 179 -3.99 23.26 -4.41
CA ASP A 179 -2.70 23.68 -4.96
C ASP A 179 -1.66 23.95 -3.86
N PHE A 180 -1.93 23.53 -2.64
CA PHE A 180 -1.00 23.70 -1.54
C PHE A 180 0.23 22.80 -1.72
N GLU A 181 1.40 23.37 -1.49
CA GLU A 181 2.69 22.66 -1.48
C GLU A 181 3.18 22.56 -0.05
N PHE A 182 3.27 21.31 0.48
CA PHE A 182 3.87 21.11 1.79
C PHE A 182 5.37 21.32 1.71
N PRO A 183 5.97 22.14 2.61
CA PRO A 183 7.42 22.31 2.63
C PRO A 183 8.20 21.00 2.77
N ASP A 184 7.63 20.05 3.54
CA ASP A 184 8.25 18.75 3.84
C ASP A 184 7.77 17.63 2.92
N GLN A 185 7.05 17.95 1.83
CA GLN A 185 6.64 16.93 0.88
C GLN A 185 7.85 16.24 0.25
N LYS A 186 7.75 14.95 0.08
CA LYS A 186 8.74 14.14 -0.61
C LYS A 186 8.16 13.61 -1.90
N ILE A 187 8.78 13.92 -3.02
CA ILE A 187 8.45 13.34 -4.32
C ILE A 187 9.30 12.08 -4.49
N ILE A 188 8.63 10.96 -4.79
CA ILE A 188 9.31 9.67 -4.92
C ILE A 188 9.44 9.32 -6.41
N TYR A 189 10.67 9.18 -6.85
CA TYR A 189 11.06 8.75 -8.19
C TYR A 189 11.41 7.27 -8.20
N ALA A 190 10.39 6.41 -8.13
CA ALA A 190 10.60 4.97 -8.14
C ALA A 190 11.15 4.48 -9.48
N LYS A 191 12.07 3.53 -9.40
CA LYS A 191 12.58 2.78 -10.56
C LYS A 191 11.66 1.59 -10.85
N PRO A 192 11.58 1.11 -12.10
CA PRO A 192 10.90 -0.15 -12.40
C PRO A 192 11.46 -1.28 -11.52
N GLY A 193 10.57 -2.15 -11.03
CA GLY A 193 10.95 -3.21 -10.11
C GLY A 193 10.95 -2.84 -8.63
N GLN A 194 10.89 -1.54 -8.30
CA GLN A 194 10.60 -1.11 -6.94
C GLN A 194 9.09 -1.12 -6.67
N ALA A 195 8.72 -1.39 -5.42
CA ALA A 195 7.38 -1.13 -4.90
C ALA A 195 7.45 -0.02 -3.86
N ILE A 196 6.44 0.83 -3.85
CA ILE A 196 6.26 1.85 -2.80
C ILE A 196 5.10 1.38 -1.93
N ILE A 197 5.36 1.10 -0.65
CA ILE A 197 4.29 0.91 0.32
C ILE A 197 4.12 2.18 1.14
N PHE A 198 2.86 2.52 1.43
CA PHE A 198 2.55 3.69 2.25
C PHE A 198 1.29 3.49 3.08
N ASN A 199 1.28 4.07 4.26
CA ASN A 199 0.14 4.08 5.18
C ASN A 199 -1.05 4.80 4.51
N GLY A 200 -2.24 4.20 4.51
CA GLY A 200 -3.43 4.81 3.94
C GLY A 200 -3.78 6.18 4.55
N TRP A 201 -3.22 6.49 5.71
CA TRP A 201 -3.42 7.77 6.41
C TRP A 201 -2.37 8.84 6.15
N ILE A 202 -1.31 8.51 5.42
CA ILE A 202 -0.34 9.52 5.02
C ILE A 202 -0.97 10.47 4.00
N TYR A 203 -0.72 11.76 4.12
CA TYR A 203 -1.08 12.68 3.05
C TYR A 203 -0.25 12.38 1.83
N HIS A 204 -0.94 12.07 0.75
CA HIS A 204 -0.31 11.80 -0.53
C HIS A 204 -1.14 12.31 -1.70
N ARG A 205 -0.51 12.42 -2.86
CA ARG A 205 -1.15 12.72 -4.14
C ARG A 205 -0.32 12.18 -5.30
N GLY A 206 -0.95 11.79 -6.38
CA GLY A 206 -0.31 11.63 -7.67
C GLY A 206 -0.09 12.99 -8.30
N LEU A 207 1.12 13.25 -8.78
CA LEU A 207 1.40 14.45 -9.57
C LEU A 207 0.95 14.25 -11.01
N GLY A 208 0.71 15.35 -11.72
CA GLY A 208 0.26 15.34 -13.10
C GLY A 208 1.33 14.81 -14.05
N ASN A 209 0.88 14.16 -15.12
CA ASN A 209 1.77 13.65 -16.15
C ASN A 209 1.96 14.70 -17.26
N LYS A 210 3.10 15.37 -17.23
CA LYS A 210 3.54 16.37 -18.20
C LYS A 210 4.41 15.77 -19.32
N SER A 211 4.64 14.44 -19.29
CA SER A 211 5.41 13.73 -20.30
C SER A 211 4.58 13.40 -21.53
N LYS A 212 5.23 12.82 -22.55
CA LYS A 212 4.57 12.34 -23.77
C LYS A 212 4.09 10.89 -23.70
N SER A 213 4.32 10.19 -22.58
CA SER A 213 4.02 8.77 -22.41
C SER A 213 3.10 8.50 -21.23
N ASN A 214 2.39 7.39 -21.27
CA ASN A 214 1.56 6.93 -20.18
C ASN A 214 2.40 6.45 -18.99
N ARG A 215 1.92 6.67 -17.77
CA ARG A 215 2.44 6.10 -16.54
C ARG A 215 1.47 5.05 -15.98
N ARG A 216 1.95 3.81 -15.85
CA ARG A 216 1.18 2.64 -15.42
C ARG A 216 1.55 2.22 -14.01
N VAL A 217 0.55 1.93 -13.20
CA VAL A 217 0.71 1.44 -11.83
C VAL A 217 -0.29 0.33 -11.57
N CYS A 218 0.17 -0.77 -10.96
CA CYS A 218 -0.70 -1.70 -10.27
C CYS A 218 -0.68 -1.32 -8.77
N LEU A 219 -1.83 -0.97 -8.22
CA LEU A 219 -1.97 -0.58 -6.81
C LEU A 219 -2.77 -1.63 -6.06
N ILE A 220 -2.18 -2.17 -4.99
CA ILE A 220 -2.82 -3.13 -4.12
C ILE A 220 -2.87 -2.54 -2.71
N CYS A 221 -4.05 -2.51 -2.12
CA CYS A 221 -4.24 -2.10 -0.74
C CYS A 221 -4.43 -3.33 0.13
N TYR A 222 -3.61 -3.47 1.16
CA TYR A 222 -3.70 -4.51 2.19
C TYR A 222 -4.28 -3.92 3.47
N GLN A 223 -5.01 -4.74 4.22
CA GLN A 223 -5.62 -4.38 5.49
C GLN A 223 -5.66 -5.58 6.44
N ASN A 224 -6.03 -5.33 7.68
CA ASN A 224 -6.33 -6.42 8.61
C ASN A 224 -7.58 -7.18 8.17
N SER A 225 -7.62 -8.48 8.44
CA SER A 225 -8.68 -9.40 7.97
C SER A 225 -10.07 -9.12 8.57
N TRP A 226 -10.15 -8.46 9.73
CA TRP A 226 -11.43 -8.07 10.34
C TRP A 226 -12.09 -6.83 9.70
N MET A 227 -11.38 -6.14 8.81
CA MET A 227 -11.92 -4.98 8.10
C MET A 227 -12.63 -5.44 6.83
N LYS A 228 -13.77 -4.83 6.51
CA LYS A 228 -14.48 -5.14 5.27
C LYS A 228 -13.68 -4.68 4.05
N SER A 229 -13.44 -5.57 3.10
CA SER A 229 -12.81 -5.23 1.83
C SER A 229 -13.74 -4.38 0.96
N ARG A 230 -13.15 -3.50 0.16
CA ARG A 230 -13.85 -2.71 -0.85
C ARG A 230 -14.34 -3.57 -2.01
N GLU A 231 -13.53 -4.56 -2.39
CA GLU A 231 -13.83 -5.48 -3.47
C GLU A 231 -14.29 -6.82 -2.91
N THR A 232 -15.22 -7.45 -3.59
CA THR A 232 -15.73 -8.79 -3.20
C THR A 232 -14.79 -9.92 -3.58
N PHE A 233 -13.88 -9.67 -4.52
CA PHE A 233 -12.96 -10.66 -5.06
C PHE A 233 -13.68 -11.91 -5.52
N GLU A 234 -14.64 -11.72 -6.41
CA GLU A 234 -15.43 -12.75 -7.08
C GLU A 234 -15.07 -12.76 -8.56
N GLY A 235 -15.22 -13.91 -9.19
CA GLY A 235 -14.94 -14.10 -10.60
C GLY A 235 -14.19 -15.39 -10.86
N PRO A 236 -14.09 -15.85 -12.12
CA PRO A 236 -13.54 -17.17 -12.49
C PRO A 236 -12.08 -17.36 -12.04
N ILE A 237 -11.21 -16.36 -12.25
CA ILE A 237 -9.79 -16.44 -11.89
C ILE A 237 -9.64 -16.52 -10.37
N ILE A 238 -10.28 -15.60 -9.65
CA ILE A 238 -10.22 -15.53 -8.20
C ILE A 238 -10.86 -16.76 -7.56
N SER A 239 -12.01 -17.22 -8.06
CA SER A 239 -12.67 -18.43 -7.57
C SER A 239 -11.77 -19.67 -7.67
N LYS A 240 -10.99 -19.79 -8.73
CA LYS A 240 -10.00 -20.86 -8.87
C LYS A 240 -8.91 -20.75 -7.78
N ILE A 241 -8.40 -19.55 -7.51
CA ILE A 241 -7.39 -19.34 -6.46
C ILE A 241 -7.99 -19.61 -5.07
N LYS A 242 -9.21 -19.18 -4.79
CA LYS A 242 -9.89 -19.49 -3.53
C LYS A 242 -10.03 -20.99 -3.29
N LYS A 243 -10.24 -21.79 -4.35
CA LYS A 243 -10.32 -23.25 -4.27
C LYS A 243 -8.96 -23.92 -4.13
N SER A 244 -8.02 -23.62 -5.01
CA SER A 244 -6.76 -24.37 -5.20
C SER A 244 -5.48 -23.58 -4.95
N GLY A 245 -5.55 -22.32 -4.57
CA GLY A 245 -4.38 -21.50 -4.23
C GLY A 245 -3.73 -21.87 -2.90
N SER A 246 -2.59 -21.27 -2.61
CA SER A 246 -1.89 -21.43 -1.34
C SER A 246 -2.74 -20.91 -0.16
N SER A 247 -2.42 -21.35 1.07
CA SER A 247 -3.08 -20.86 2.28
C SER A 247 -3.00 -19.33 2.40
N LEU A 248 -1.86 -18.74 2.02
CA LEU A 248 -1.67 -17.29 2.01
C LEU A 248 -2.58 -16.60 0.98
N GLN A 249 -2.65 -17.11 -0.25
CA GLN A 249 -3.52 -16.54 -1.27
C GLN A 249 -5.00 -16.60 -0.87
N LYS A 250 -5.43 -17.70 -0.26
CA LYS A 250 -6.79 -17.85 0.27
C LYS A 250 -7.07 -16.85 1.39
N LEU A 251 -6.12 -16.67 2.31
CA LEU A 251 -6.22 -15.67 3.38
C LEU A 251 -6.33 -14.25 2.79
N LEU A 252 -5.43 -13.89 1.87
CA LEU A 252 -5.41 -12.57 1.24
C LEU A 252 -6.69 -12.26 0.45
N LEU A 253 -7.37 -13.26 -0.08
CA LEU A 253 -8.65 -13.12 -0.78
C LEU A 253 -9.88 -13.27 0.14
N GLY A 254 -9.69 -13.29 1.46
CA GLY A 254 -10.77 -13.36 2.42
C GLY A 254 -11.52 -14.70 2.44
N SER A 255 -10.90 -15.80 1.98
CA SER A 255 -11.53 -17.12 1.98
C SER A 255 -11.34 -17.89 3.29
N VAL A 256 -10.48 -17.41 4.16
CA VAL A 256 -10.14 -18.00 5.45
C VAL A 256 -10.11 -16.89 6.47
N ASN A 257 -10.98 -16.98 7.46
CA ASN A 257 -10.90 -16.11 8.64
C ASN A 257 -9.87 -16.71 9.60
N LYS A 258 -8.73 -16.04 9.74
CA LYS A 258 -7.81 -16.25 10.85
C LYS A 258 -7.86 -15.03 11.74
N TRP A 259 -8.05 -15.29 13.00
CA TRP A 259 -7.93 -14.33 14.09
C TRP A 259 -6.52 -14.41 14.67
#